data_eee82decdcf6880c2100e88743646d92
#
_entry.id   eee82decdcf6880c2100e88743646d92
#
_cell.length_a   1.000
_cell.length_b   1.000
_cell.length_c   1.000
_cell.angle_alpha   90.00
_cell.angle_beta   90.00
_cell.angle_gamma   90.00
#
_symmetry.space_group_name_H-M   'P 1'
#
loop_
_entity.id
_entity.type
_entity.pdbx_description
1 polymer ?
#
loop_
_entity_poly.entity_id
_entity_poly.type
_entity_poly.pdbx_seq_one_letter_code
_entity_poly.pdbx_strand_id
1 'polypeptide(L)'
;NVKEVLQNLLDDVGSFTAEELIVPHGCLKQLNPDSVNTIRLTTYNDNGEVHILWPWVKVGRAGSFVDNSGAGGMGVAIDKDTGMLMSDGMDEHGNSFPKHPDNGTVFRGYLIEGWDKAIEFGKAISTALSERISGIDFVGWDITYTEDEEWVIVEGNAFPQLVQQATYGRGFKAELNEIIK
;
A
#
# COMPACT_ATOMS: atom_id res chain seq x y z
N ASN A 1 34.03 -4.46 3.86
CA ASN A 1 33.64 -5.86 3.70
C ASN A 1 32.25 -6.06 4.32
N VAL A 2 31.30 -6.63 3.56
CA VAL A 2 29.89 -6.80 4.01
C VAL A 2 29.83 -7.54 5.36
N LYS A 3 30.62 -8.59 5.52
CA LYS A 3 30.66 -9.36 6.77
C LYS A 3 31.06 -8.51 7.98
N GLU A 4 32.00 -7.61 7.82
CA GLU A 4 32.46 -6.71 8.88
C GLU A 4 31.38 -5.67 9.23
N VAL A 5 30.68 -5.13 8.23
CA VAL A 5 29.55 -4.21 8.44
C VAL A 5 28.41 -4.89 9.19
N LEU A 6 28.06 -6.12 8.78
CA LEU A 6 27.00 -6.89 9.46
C LEU A 6 27.40 -7.27 10.89
N GLN A 7 28.68 -7.60 11.14
CA GLN A 7 29.15 -7.89 12.49
C GLN A 7 29.10 -6.67 13.39
N ASN A 8 29.57 -5.52 12.90
CA ASN A 8 29.50 -4.26 13.66
C ASN A 8 28.05 -3.89 13.99
N LEU A 9 27.12 -4.04 13.02
CA LEU A 9 25.70 -3.80 13.24
C LEU A 9 25.13 -4.76 14.29
N LEU A 10 25.48 -6.05 14.23
CA LEU A 10 25.05 -7.04 15.22
C LEU A 10 25.55 -6.71 16.62
N ASP A 11 26.82 -6.25 16.74
CA ASP A 11 27.43 -5.86 18.01
C ASP A 11 26.75 -4.61 18.59
N ASP A 12 26.30 -3.68 17.74
CA ASP A 12 25.64 -2.44 18.15
C ASP A 12 24.17 -2.64 18.57
N VAL A 13 23.39 -3.43 17.80
CA VAL A 13 21.92 -3.52 17.99
C VAL A 13 21.46 -4.90 18.52
N GLY A 14 22.35 -5.88 18.64
CA GLY A 14 22.10 -7.20 19.18
C GLY A 14 21.40 -8.17 18.21
N SER A 15 20.44 -7.70 17.42
CA SER A 15 19.77 -8.48 16.37
C SER A 15 19.14 -7.56 15.32
N PHE A 16 19.10 -8.03 14.09
CA PHE A 16 18.44 -7.33 12.97
C PHE A 16 17.95 -8.34 11.94
N THR A 17 17.00 -7.89 11.10
CA THR A 17 16.57 -8.61 9.89
C THR A 17 17.20 -7.92 8.68
N ALA A 18 17.78 -8.71 7.79
CA ALA A 18 18.26 -8.23 6.50
C ALA A 18 17.31 -8.75 5.41
N GLU A 19 16.78 -7.85 4.62
CA GLU A 19 15.83 -8.14 3.55
C GLU A 19 16.38 -7.63 2.21
N GLU A 20 15.91 -8.21 1.12
CA GLU A 20 16.24 -7.73 -0.22
C GLU A 20 15.52 -6.40 -0.48
N LEU A 21 16.24 -5.46 -1.10
CA LEU A 21 15.66 -4.18 -1.45
C LEU A 21 14.66 -4.35 -2.61
N ILE A 22 13.41 -3.99 -2.37
CA ILE A 22 12.41 -3.92 -3.43
C ILE A 22 12.68 -2.68 -4.30
N VAL A 23 12.81 -2.90 -5.60
CA VAL A 23 12.91 -1.82 -6.59
C VAL A 23 11.52 -1.63 -7.22
N PRO A 24 10.83 -0.51 -6.94
CA PRO A 24 9.48 -0.29 -7.45
C PRO A 24 9.48 -0.02 -8.96
N HIS A 25 8.38 -0.40 -9.63
CA HIS A 25 8.11 -0.09 -11.04
C HIS A 25 8.12 1.42 -11.31
N GLY A 26 8.37 1.80 -12.57
CA GLY A 26 8.48 3.19 -12.99
C GLY A 26 7.30 4.07 -12.58
N CYS A 27 6.06 3.56 -12.64
CA CYS A 27 4.88 4.31 -12.23
C CYS A 27 4.86 4.63 -10.72
N LEU A 28 5.38 3.76 -9.87
CA LEU A 28 5.50 4.03 -8.43
C LEU A 28 6.72 4.92 -8.13
N LYS A 29 7.86 4.70 -8.81
CA LYS A 29 9.04 5.58 -8.71
C LYS A 29 8.73 7.03 -9.08
N GLN A 30 7.83 7.26 -10.03
CA GLN A 30 7.44 8.60 -10.44
C GLN A 30 6.65 9.34 -9.34
N LEU A 31 5.94 8.62 -8.48
CA LEU A 31 5.29 9.21 -7.30
C LEU A 31 6.34 9.67 -6.29
N ASN A 32 7.27 8.79 -5.91
CA ASN A 32 8.47 9.14 -5.14
C ASN A 32 9.57 8.10 -5.40
N PRO A 33 10.75 8.48 -5.90
CA PRO A 33 11.82 7.54 -6.23
C PRO A 33 12.54 6.95 -5.02
N ASP A 34 12.44 7.58 -3.85
CA ASP A 34 13.20 7.22 -2.66
C ASP A 34 12.51 6.15 -1.80
N SER A 35 11.21 5.92 -1.99
CA SER A 35 10.43 4.93 -1.24
C SER A 35 9.77 3.90 -2.15
N VAL A 36 9.33 2.78 -1.55
CA VAL A 36 8.66 1.71 -2.28
C VAL A 36 7.30 2.15 -2.81
N ASN A 37 6.59 3.05 -2.11
CA ASN A 37 5.24 3.54 -2.41
C ASN A 37 4.23 2.39 -2.50
N THR A 38 3.87 1.85 -1.34
CA THR A 38 3.00 0.69 -1.24
C THR A 38 1.53 1.03 -1.49
N ILE A 39 0.81 0.07 -2.04
CA ILE A 39 -0.64 0.16 -2.20
C ILE A 39 -1.29 -0.66 -1.09
N ARG A 40 -2.09 -0.02 -0.24
CA ARG A 40 -2.99 -0.70 0.68
C ARG A 40 -4.19 -1.19 -0.11
N LEU A 41 -4.26 -2.51 -0.29
CA LEU A 41 -5.39 -3.20 -0.89
C LEU A 41 -6.16 -3.90 0.23
N THR A 42 -7.31 -3.36 0.61
CA THR A 42 -8.16 -3.99 1.62
C THR A 42 -9.02 -5.05 0.96
N THR A 43 -9.00 -6.27 1.49
CA THR A 43 -9.82 -7.38 1.02
C THR A 43 -10.78 -7.85 2.12
N TYR A 44 -11.97 -8.25 1.71
CA TYR A 44 -12.91 -9.02 2.51
C TYR A 44 -13.31 -10.28 1.77
N ASN A 45 -13.12 -11.43 2.41
CA ASN A 45 -13.52 -12.73 1.85
C ASN A 45 -14.86 -13.16 2.47
N ASP A 46 -15.91 -13.09 1.67
CA ASP A 46 -17.23 -13.61 2.05
C ASP A 46 -17.40 -15.03 1.51
N ASN A 47 -17.05 -16.03 2.32
CA ASN A 47 -17.24 -17.45 1.98
C ASN A 47 -16.67 -17.85 0.61
N GLY A 48 -15.55 -17.28 0.21
CA GLY A 48 -14.88 -17.56 -1.06
C GLY A 48 -15.07 -16.48 -2.13
N GLU A 49 -15.98 -15.53 -1.93
CA GLU A 49 -16.10 -14.33 -2.75
C GLU A 49 -15.24 -13.21 -2.17
N VAL A 50 -14.15 -12.85 -2.87
CA VAL A 50 -13.22 -11.82 -2.39
C VAL A 50 -13.60 -10.45 -2.95
N HIS A 51 -13.94 -9.53 -2.06
CA HIS A 51 -14.22 -8.12 -2.35
C HIS A 51 -12.97 -7.29 -2.15
N ILE A 52 -12.64 -6.43 -3.13
CA ILE A 52 -11.60 -5.41 -3.00
C ILE A 52 -12.24 -4.10 -2.54
N LEU A 53 -11.73 -3.53 -1.47
CA LEU A 53 -12.31 -2.39 -0.78
C LEU A 53 -11.30 -1.25 -0.66
N TRP A 54 -11.71 -0.07 -1.08
CA TRP A 54 -11.04 1.23 -0.82
C TRP A 54 -9.52 1.23 -1.01
N PRO A 55 -9.02 0.83 -2.19
CA PRO A 55 -7.58 0.85 -2.41
C PRO A 55 -7.02 2.27 -2.35
N TRP A 56 -5.81 2.41 -1.81
CA TRP A 56 -5.10 3.66 -1.78
C TRP A 56 -3.60 3.44 -1.82
N VAL A 57 -2.86 4.36 -2.41
CA VAL A 57 -1.40 4.33 -2.43
C VAL A 57 -0.85 5.19 -1.31
N LYS A 58 0.15 4.67 -0.61
CA LYS A 58 1.01 5.42 0.30
C LYS A 58 2.20 5.95 -0.51
N VAL A 59 2.45 7.24 -0.39
CA VAL A 59 3.51 7.93 -1.12
C VAL A 59 4.44 8.57 -0.11
N GLY A 60 5.72 8.19 -0.14
CA GLY A 60 6.73 8.76 0.76
C GLY A 60 7.14 10.17 0.37
N ARG A 61 8.08 10.73 1.12
CA ARG A 61 8.69 12.04 0.89
C ARG A 61 10.12 11.88 0.41
N ALA A 62 10.65 12.89 -0.29
CA ALA A 62 12.03 12.89 -0.74
C ALA A 62 13.00 12.63 0.42
N GLY A 63 13.96 11.73 0.20
CA GLY A 63 14.94 11.31 1.19
C GLY A 63 14.41 10.30 2.24
N SER A 64 13.15 9.88 2.16
CA SER A 64 12.59 8.84 3.03
C SER A 64 12.51 7.49 2.31
N PHE A 65 13.05 6.45 2.90
CA PHE A 65 12.92 5.07 2.38
C PHE A 65 11.55 4.46 2.67
N VAL A 66 10.79 5.07 3.59
CA VAL A 66 9.46 4.61 3.99
C VAL A 66 8.38 5.57 3.50
N ASP A 67 7.20 5.02 3.21
CA ASP A 67 6.02 5.76 2.72
C ASP A 67 4.96 5.98 3.81
N ASN A 68 5.26 5.61 5.06
CA ASN A 68 4.33 5.73 6.18
C ASN A 68 4.00 7.19 6.51
N SER A 69 2.76 7.44 6.89
CA SER A 69 2.25 8.76 7.27
C SER A 69 3.07 9.40 8.40
N GLY A 70 3.46 8.62 9.44
CA GLY A 70 4.31 9.09 10.55
C GLY A 70 5.71 9.55 10.14
N ALA A 71 6.18 9.22 8.93
CA ALA A 71 7.41 9.73 8.33
C ALA A 71 7.17 10.90 7.37
N GLY A 72 5.98 11.51 7.42
CA GLY A 72 5.54 12.60 6.56
C GLY A 72 4.99 12.15 5.20
N GLY A 73 4.80 10.86 5.00
CA GLY A 73 4.14 10.29 3.82
C GLY A 73 2.69 10.72 3.72
N MET A 74 2.10 10.51 2.56
CA MET A 74 0.72 10.86 2.27
C MET A 74 -0.01 9.69 1.61
N GLY A 75 -1.32 9.63 1.80
CA GLY A 75 -2.20 8.67 1.15
C GLY A 75 -2.98 9.30 0.01
N VAL A 76 -3.20 8.55 -1.07
CA VAL A 76 -4.01 8.97 -2.22
C VAL A 76 -4.98 7.84 -2.56
N ALA A 77 -6.29 8.15 -2.64
CA ALA A 77 -7.30 7.16 -3.00
C ALA A 77 -7.16 6.72 -4.46
N ILE A 78 -7.38 5.43 -4.70
CA ILE A 78 -7.35 4.81 -6.03
C ILE A 78 -8.79 4.43 -6.41
N ASP A 79 -9.17 4.71 -7.63
CA ASP A 79 -10.39 4.15 -8.23
C ASP A 79 -10.17 2.64 -8.47
N LYS A 80 -10.97 1.80 -7.80
CA LYS A 80 -10.79 0.36 -7.79
C LYS A 80 -10.99 -0.32 -9.16
N ASP A 81 -11.73 0.32 -10.06
CA ASP A 81 -12.07 -0.25 -11.36
C ASP A 81 -11.06 0.16 -12.44
N THR A 82 -10.39 1.29 -12.27
CA THR A 82 -9.46 1.84 -13.28
C THR A 82 -8.00 1.91 -12.86
N GLY A 83 -7.69 1.90 -11.56
CA GLY A 83 -6.34 2.12 -11.05
C GLY A 83 -5.90 3.58 -11.09
N MET A 84 -6.79 4.51 -11.43
CA MET A 84 -6.47 5.94 -11.42
C MET A 84 -6.54 6.53 -10.02
N LEU A 85 -5.60 7.40 -9.68
CA LEU A 85 -5.64 8.19 -8.46
C LEU A 85 -6.80 9.19 -8.54
N MET A 86 -7.72 9.12 -7.57
CA MET A 86 -8.98 9.87 -7.61
C MET A 86 -9.06 11.01 -6.59
N SER A 87 -8.08 11.13 -5.71
CA SER A 87 -8.04 12.19 -4.69
C SER A 87 -6.75 13.01 -4.78
N ASP A 88 -6.70 14.10 -4.04
CA ASP A 88 -5.44 14.73 -3.65
C ASP A 88 -4.71 13.83 -2.65
N GLY A 89 -3.41 14.00 -2.48
CA GLY A 89 -2.66 13.40 -1.40
C GLY A 89 -3.08 14.01 -0.06
N MET A 90 -3.12 13.19 0.99
CA MET A 90 -3.43 13.67 2.34
C MET A 90 -2.43 13.10 3.34
N ASP A 91 -1.83 13.96 4.15
CA ASP A 91 -0.94 13.56 5.25
C ASP A 91 -1.72 13.18 6.53
N GLU A 92 -1.01 12.76 7.56
CA GLU A 92 -1.62 12.37 8.86
C GLU A 92 -2.27 13.52 9.61
N HIS A 93 -1.95 14.77 9.27
CA HIS A 93 -2.52 15.99 9.87
C HIS A 93 -3.76 16.48 9.12
N GLY A 94 -4.14 15.82 8.01
CA GLY A 94 -5.26 16.21 7.17
C GLY A 94 -4.95 17.33 6.17
N ASN A 95 -3.68 17.66 5.96
CA ASN A 95 -3.30 18.60 4.92
C ASN A 95 -3.45 17.94 3.54
N SER A 96 -4.04 18.68 2.59
CA SER A 96 -4.31 18.20 1.24
C SER A 96 -3.28 18.74 0.24
N PHE A 97 -2.81 17.86 -0.64
CA PHE A 97 -1.79 18.15 -1.65
C PHE A 97 -2.29 17.68 -3.02
N PRO A 98 -2.64 18.59 -3.96
CA PRO A 98 -3.07 18.20 -5.30
C PRO A 98 -1.93 17.59 -6.14
N LYS A 99 -0.70 17.83 -5.74
CA LYS A 99 0.52 17.28 -6.33
C LYS A 99 1.55 16.95 -5.26
N HIS A 100 2.44 16.03 -5.58
CA HIS A 100 3.55 15.68 -4.69
C HIS A 100 4.41 16.92 -4.39
N PRO A 101 4.62 17.29 -3.12
CA PRO A 101 5.27 18.56 -2.76
C PRO A 101 6.76 18.61 -3.18
N ASP A 102 7.44 17.46 -3.28
CA ASP A 102 8.87 17.42 -3.55
C ASP A 102 9.18 17.33 -5.05
N ASN A 103 8.36 16.63 -5.86
CA ASN A 103 8.63 16.41 -7.28
C ASN A 103 7.57 16.98 -8.23
N GLY A 104 6.44 17.44 -7.71
CA GLY A 104 5.38 18.09 -8.50
C GLY A 104 4.45 17.14 -9.26
N THR A 105 4.57 15.83 -9.10
CA THR A 105 3.69 14.84 -9.74
C THR A 105 2.24 15.08 -9.32
N VAL A 106 1.35 15.30 -10.28
CA VAL A 106 -0.08 15.51 -10.05
C VAL A 106 -0.73 14.18 -9.73
N PHE A 107 -1.50 14.12 -8.64
CA PHE A 107 -2.12 12.87 -8.20
C PHE A 107 -3.36 12.52 -9.02
N ARG A 108 -4.38 13.41 -9.06
CA ARG A 108 -5.64 13.11 -9.76
C ARG A 108 -5.43 12.77 -11.23
N GLY A 109 -5.94 11.61 -11.63
CA GLY A 109 -5.79 11.11 -12.99
C GLY A 109 -4.47 10.39 -13.26
N TYR A 110 -3.59 10.27 -12.27
CA TYR A 110 -2.39 9.44 -12.39
C TYR A 110 -2.77 7.96 -12.43
N LEU A 111 -2.24 7.21 -13.38
CA LEU A 111 -2.55 5.79 -13.56
C LEU A 111 -1.49 4.91 -12.89
N ILE A 112 -1.94 3.97 -12.07
CA ILE A 112 -1.11 2.86 -11.59
C ILE A 112 -1.12 1.76 -12.66
N GLU A 113 0.02 1.52 -13.27
CA GLU A 113 0.16 0.49 -14.32
C GLU A 113 0.00 -0.92 -13.74
N GLY A 114 -0.47 -1.87 -14.55
CA GLY A 114 -0.69 -3.26 -14.12
C GLY A 114 -1.84 -3.44 -13.11
N TRP A 115 -2.78 -2.50 -13.04
CA TRP A 115 -3.85 -2.49 -12.04
C TRP A 115 -4.74 -3.73 -12.04
N ASP A 116 -5.12 -4.24 -13.21
CA ASP A 116 -5.92 -5.47 -13.31
C ASP A 116 -5.22 -6.65 -12.63
N LYS A 117 -3.90 -6.76 -12.83
CA LYS A 117 -3.07 -7.78 -12.16
C LYS A 117 -2.99 -7.54 -10.64
N ALA A 118 -2.98 -6.28 -10.17
CA ALA A 118 -3.03 -5.98 -8.74
C ALA A 118 -4.31 -6.51 -8.08
N ILE A 119 -5.45 -6.31 -8.75
CA ILE A 119 -6.76 -6.80 -8.29
C ILE A 119 -6.79 -8.34 -8.25
N GLU A 120 -6.31 -9.00 -9.31
CA GLU A 120 -6.20 -10.46 -9.36
C GLU A 120 -5.27 -10.99 -8.28
N PHE A 121 -4.12 -10.34 -8.09
CA PHE A 121 -3.15 -10.69 -7.04
C PHE A 121 -3.77 -10.56 -5.65
N GLY A 122 -4.44 -9.43 -5.36
CA GLY A 122 -5.13 -9.20 -4.08
C GLY A 122 -6.19 -10.26 -3.78
N LYS A 123 -6.97 -10.66 -4.77
CA LYS A 123 -7.95 -11.74 -4.63
C LYS A 123 -7.27 -13.08 -4.36
N ALA A 124 -6.22 -13.41 -5.11
CA ALA A 124 -5.49 -14.68 -4.96
C ALA A 124 -4.86 -14.83 -3.57
N ILE A 125 -4.18 -13.78 -3.05
CA ILE A 125 -3.55 -13.85 -1.73
C ILE A 125 -4.59 -13.92 -0.60
N SER A 126 -5.73 -13.24 -0.73
CA SER A 126 -6.84 -13.32 0.23
C SER A 126 -7.46 -14.72 0.26
N THR A 127 -7.70 -15.33 -0.90
CA THR A 127 -8.18 -16.72 -1.00
C THR A 127 -7.18 -17.68 -0.37
N ALA A 128 -5.91 -17.60 -0.74
CA ALA A 128 -4.86 -18.46 -0.22
C ALA A 128 -4.68 -18.35 1.32
N LEU A 129 -4.92 -17.16 1.89
CA LEU A 129 -4.93 -16.98 3.34
C LEU A 129 -6.10 -17.72 3.99
N SER A 130 -7.33 -17.53 3.48
CA SER A 130 -8.55 -18.13 4.04
C SER A 130 -8.53 -19.65 4.00
N GLU A 131 -7.89 -20.25 2.98
CA GLU A 131 -7.71 -21.70 2.89
C GLU A 131 -6.78 -22.27 3.97
N ARG A 132 -5.90 -21.44 4.52
CA ARG A 132 -4.88 -21.86 5.50
C ARG A 132 -5.21 -21.45 6.92
N ILE A 133 -5.86 -20.32 7.09
CA ILE A 133 -6.14 -19.72 8.41
C ILE A 133 -7.60 -19.30 8.45
N SER A 134 -8.40 -19.96 9.28
CA SER A 134 -9.81 -19.62 9.47
C SER A 134 -9.98 -18.37 10.34
N GLY A 135 -10.99 -17.57 10.04
CA GLY A 135 -11.38 -16.41 10.86
C GLY A 135 -10.58 -15.13 10.59
N ILE A 136 -9.78 -15.10 9.51
CA ILE A 136 -9.12 -13.89 9.03
C ILE A 136 -9.65 -13.58 7.63
N ASP A 137 -10.82 -12.97 7.56
CA ASP A 137 -11.50 -12.68 6.30
C ASP A 137 -11.35 -11.23 5.85
N PHE A 138 -10.92 -10.33 6.76
CA PHE A 138 -10.73 -8.91 6.50
C PHE A 138 -9.26 -8.52 6.69
N VAL A 139 -8.56 -8.23 5.59
CA VAL A 139 -7.12 -7.98 5.58
C VAL A 139 -6.78 -6.73 4.77
N GLY A 140 -5.87 -5.93 5.29
CA GLY A 140 -5.20 -4.85 4.55
C GLY A 140 -3.83 -5.31 4.09
N TRP A 141 -3.69 -5.57 2.81
CA TRP A 141 -2.43 -5.92 2.18
C TRP A 141 -1.69 -4.67 1.76
N ASP A 142 -0.44 -4.54 2.17
CA ASP A 142 0.48 -3.59 1.57
C ASP A 142 1.24 -4.33 0.47
N ILE A 143 0.94 -3.98 -0.77
CA ILE A 143 1.55 -4.57 -1.96
C ILE A 143 2.28 -3.49 -2.74
N THR A 144 3.24 -3.90 -3.55
CA THR A 144 3.92 -2.99 -4.47
C THR A 144 4.18 -3.66 -5.81
N TYR A 145 4.30 -2.83 -6.86
CA TYR A 145 4.65 -3.26 -8.20
C TYR A 145 6.15 -3.06 -8.40
N THR A 146 6.86 -4.13 -8.77
CA THR A 146 8.32 -4.13 -8.92
C THR A 146 8.77 -3.78 -10.33
N GLU A 147 10.04 -3.44 -10.51
CA GLU A 147 10.62 -3.18 -11.85
C GLU A 147 10.58 -4.39 -12.78
N ASP A 148 10.47 -5.61 -12.24
CA ASP A 148 10.30 -6.85 -13.01
C ASP A 148 8.84 -7.11 -13.40
N GLU A 149 7.95 -6.13 -13.24
CA GLU A 149 6.51 -6.22 -13.53
C GLU A 149 5.78 -7.29 -12.71
N GLU A 150 6.18 -7.48 -11.46
CA GLU A 150 5.56 -8.39 -10.51
C GLU A 150 4.93 -7.64 -9.35
N TRP A 151 3.77 -8.11 -8.88
CA TRP A 151 3.17 -7.66 -7.63
C TRP A 151 3.70 -8.50 -6.48
N VAL A 152 4.18 -7.83 -5.43
CA VAL A 152 4.72 -8.49 -4.24
C VAL A 152 4.03 -7.97 -2.98
N ILE A 153 3.92 -8.85 -1.97
CA ILE A 153 3.42 -8.48 -0.63
C ILE A 153 4.58 -7.89 0.15
N VAL A 154 4.37 -6.69 0.70
CA VAL A 154 5.27 -6.09 1.68
C VAL A 154 4.81 -6.45 3.09
N GLU A 155 3.50 -6.34 3.35
CA GLU A 155 2.91 -6.60 4.67
C GLU A 155 1.45 -7.02 4.54
N GLY A 156 0.97 -7.85 5.49
CA GLY A 156 -0.43 -8.20 5.64
C GLY A 156 -0.94 -7.86 7.04
N ASN A 157 -1.98 -7.03 7.12
CA ASN A 157 -2.56 -6.55 8.38
C ASN A 157 -3.96 -7.13 8.56
N ALA A 158 -4.14 -8.06 9.51
CA ALA A 158 -5.45 -8.49 9.95
C ALA A 158 -6.16 -7.34 10.68
N PHE A 159 -7.44 -7.10 10.35
CA PHE A 159 -8.23 -5.99 10.90
C PHE A 159 -7.56 -4.62 10.71
N PRO A 160 -7.31 -4.19 9.46
CA PRO A 160 -6.57 -2.97 9.17
C PRO A 160 -7.28 -1.72 9.66
N GLN A 161 -6.51 -0.73 10.04
CA GLN A 161 -7.05 0.62 10.24
C GLN A 161 -7.55 1.16 8.90
N LEU A 162 -8.70 1.83 8.93
CA LEU A 162 -9.35 2.40 7.74
C LEU A 162 -9.09 3.92 7.63
N VAL A 163 -7.82 4.32 7.76
CA VAL A 163 -7.40 5.73 7.71
C VAL A 163 -7.66 6.37 6.36
N GLN A 164 -7.72 5.57 5.29
CA GLN A 164 -8.02 6.02 3.93
C GLN A 164 -9.41 6.65 3.76
N GLN A 165 -10.31 6.51 4.74
CA GLN A 165 -11.60 7.22 4.76
C GLN A 165 -11.43 8.73 4.53
N ALA A 166 -10.34 9.31 5.04
CA ALA A 166 -10.03 10.73 4.87
C ALA A 166 -9.82 11.09 3.39
N THR A 167 -9.06 10.28 2.64
CA THR A 167 -8.80 10.51 1.21
C THR A 167 -10.03 10.26 0.33
N TYR A 168 -10.92 9.37 0.77
CA TYR A 168 -12.22 9.13 0.11
C TYR A 168 -13.27 10.18 0.47
N GLY A 169 -13.01 11.04 1.48
CA GLY A 169 -13.93 12.08 1.94
C GLY A 169 -15.24 11.55 2.55
N ARG A 170 -15.27 10.26 2.96
CA ARG A 170 -16.46 9.61 3.52
C ARG A 170 -16.10 8.45 4.44
N GLY A 171 -17.01 8.16 5.39
CA GLY A 171 -16.91 6.96 6.21
C GLY A 171 -17.36 5.70 5.44
N PHE A 172 -16.81 4.55 5.80
CA PHE A 172 -17.07 3.26 5.12
C PHE A 172 -18.11 2.40 5.82
N LYS A 173 -18.65 2.84 6.96
CA LYS A 173 -19.58 2.03 7.78
C LYS A 173 -20.81 1.54 7.01
N ALA A 174 -21.37 2.37 6.14
CA ALA A 174 -22.55 1.99 5.36
C ALA A 174 -22.23 0.84 4.39
N GLU A 175 -21.14 0.96 3.65
CA GLU A 175 -20.68 -0.08 2.72
C GLU A 175 -20.29 -1.37 3.46
N LEU A 176 -19.58 -1.26 4.59
CA LEU A 176 -19.26 -2.43 5.40
C LEU A 176 -20.50 -3.19 5.83
N ASN A 177 -21.55 -2.49 6.27
CA ASN A 177 -22.81 -3.12 6.68
C ASN A 177 -23.57 -3.81 5.53
N GLU A 178 -23.31 -3.43 4.29
CA GLU A 178 -23.90 -4.09 3.10
C GLU A 178 -23.13 -5.34 2.70
N ILE A 179 -21.82 -5.36 2.93
CA ILE A 179 -20.89 -6.42 2.54
C ILE A 179 -20.80 -7.49 3.64
N ILE A 180 -20.65 -7.09 4.90
CA ILE A 180 -20.57 -7.96 6.07
C ILE A 180 -21.99 -8.21 6.59
N LYS A 181 -22.60 -9.29 6.17
CA LYS A 181 -23.94 -9.73 6.59
C LYS A 181 -23.89 -10.76 7.70
#